data_013770d1cc72f9117ed9315e0193f0c5
#
_entry.id   013770d1cc72f9117ed9315e0193f0c5
#
_cell.length_a   1.000
_cell.length_b   1.000
_cell.length_c   1.000
_cell.angle_alpha   90.00
_cell.angle_beta   90.00
_cell.angle_gamma   90.00
#
_symmetry.space_group_name_H-M   'P 1'
#
loop_
_entity.id
_entity.type
_entity.pdbx_description
1 polymer ?
#
loop_
_entity_poly.entity_id
_entity_poly.type
_entity_poly.pdbx_seq_one_letter_code
_entity_poly.pdbx_strand_id
1 'polypeptide(L)'
;FKKENNLKYSVEEITVGTGGKQVLYNAFMATLNKGDEVIIPATFWVSYPDMVLLAGGKPKIVKCSEGENFKLTPAKLKKAISKKTKWLILNSPSNPTGASYTKKEIVSLSKILAKHKRIHILSDDIYDHISYDKSKYFTIAQVSNLKNRTLTMNGVSKSYAIVKYLDFS
;
A
#
# COMPACT_ATOMS: atom_id res chain seq x y z
N PHE A 1 -8.18 -11.40 -7.16
CA PHE A 1 -8.45 -11.16 -5.73
C PHE A 1 -9.37 -12.23 -5.11
N LYS A 2 -10.53 -12.58 -5.74
CA LYS A 2 -11.45 -13.59 -5.19
C LYS A 2 -10.80 -14.96 -5.03
N LYS A 3 -10.11 -15.45 -6.06
CA LYS A 3 -9.48 -16.78 -6.10
C LYS A 3 -8.29 -16.89 -5.12
N GLU A 4 -7.45 -15.88 -5.07
CA GLU A 4 -6.14 -15.93 -4.41
C GLU A 4 -6.20 -15.38 -2.98
N ASN A 5 -6.93 -14.27 -2.79
CA ASN A 5 -6.97 -13.55 -1.52
C ASN A 5 -8.31 -13.65 -0.80
N ASN A 6 -9.28 -14.40 -1.37
CA ASN A 6 -10.66 -14.48 -0.88
C ASN A 6 -11.32 -13.09 -0.69
N LEU A 7 -10.93 -12.12 -1.54
CA LEU A 7 -11.53 -10.78 -1.56
C LEU A 7 -12.55 -10.68 -2.69
N LYS A 8 -13.78 -10.32 -2.35
CA LYS A 8 -14.85 -10.09 -3.32
C LYS A 8 -15.01 -8.58 -3.51
N TYR A 9 -14.95 -8.14 -4.77
CA TYR A 9 -15.24 -6.78 -5.21
C TYR A 9 -16.29 -6.84 -6.32
N SER A 10 -17.20 -5.87 -6.35
CA SER A 10 -18.09 -5.65 -7.50
C SER A 10 -17.33 -4.94 -8.63
N VAL A 11 -17.89 -4.86 -9.81
CA VAL A 11 -17.25 -4.20 -10.96
C VAL A 11 -17.04 -2.71 -10.68
N GLU A 12 -17.98 -2.09 -9.98
CA GLU A 12 -17.97 -0.67 -9.61
C GLU A 12 -16.85 -0.33 -8.60
N GLU A 13 -16.36 -1.33 -7.87
CA GLU A 13 -15.23 -1.18 -6.93
C GLU A 13 -13.87 -1.36 -7.60
N ILE A 14 -13.82 -1.60 -8.94
CA ILE A 14 -12.59 -1.90 -9.68
C ILE A 14 -12.28 -0.78 -10.66
N THR A 15 -11.06 -0.24 -10.54
CA THR A 15 -10.51 0.71 -11.52
C THR A 15 -9.29 0.09 -12.20
N VAL A 16 -9.25 0.17 -13.53
CA VAL A 16 -8.13 -0.28 -14.35
C VAL A 16 -7.38 0.93 -14.90
N GLY A 17 -6.07 0.92 -14.79
CA GLY A 17 -5.20 1.99 -15.30
C GLY A 17 -4.03 1.45 -16.11
N THR A 18 -3.33 2.34 -16.81
CA THR A 18 -2.16 2.01 -17.64
C THR A 18 -0.88 1.81 -16.83
N GLY A 19 -1.00 1.12 -15.69
CA GLY A 19 0.07 0.79 -14.76
C GLY A 19 -0.18 1.31 -13.36
N GLY A 20 0.49 0.70 -12.38
CA GLY A 20 0.30 1.00 -10.95
C GLY A 20 0.52 2.48 -10.60
N LYS A 21 1.50 3.15 -11.24
CA LYS A 21 1.77 4.58 -11.00
C LYS A 21 0.55 5.46 -11.28
N GLN A 22 -0.16 5.22 -12.39
CA GLN A 22 -1.36 5.97 -12.74
C GLN A 22 -2.47 5.74 -11.71
N VAL A 23 -2.72 4.48 -11.34
CA VAL A 23 -3.76 4.13 -10.37
C VAL A 23 -3.51 4.80 -9.02
N LEU A 24 -2.26 4.74 -8.54
CA LEU A 24 -1.86 5.35 -7.27
C LEU A 24 -1.99 6.87 -7.30
N TYR A 25 -1.49 7.50 -8.37
CA TYR A 25 -1.58 8.95 -8.53
C TYR A 25 -3.03 9.43 -8.58
N ASN A 26 -3.89 8.76 -9.34
CA ASN A 26 -5.31 9.07 -9.42
C ASN A 26 -6.01 8.95 -8.06
N ALA A 27 -5.67 7.92 -7.27
CA ALA A 27 -6.22 7.75 -5.93
C ALA A 27 -5.86 8.92 -5.00
N PHE A 28 -4.61 9.38 -5.04
CA PHE A 28 -4.17 10.54 -4.25
C PHE A 28 -4.79 11.84 -4.75
N MET A 29 -4.82 12.07 -6.07
CA MET A 29 -5.46 13.25 -6.65
C MET A 29 -6.95 13.36 -6.30
N ALA A 30 -7.65 12.23 -6.26
CA ALA A 30 -9.07 12.20 -5.94
C ALA A 30 -9.38 12.39 -4.44
N THR A 31 -8.40 12.18 -3.55
CA THR A 31 -8.69 12.05 -2.12
C THR A 31 -7.87 12.94 -1.20
N LEU A 32 -6.70 13.42 -1.61
CA LEU A 32 -5.86 14.29 -0.79
C LEU A 32 -6.27 15.75 -0.92
N ASN A 33 -6.26 16.44 0.21
CA ASN A 33 -6.35 17.87 0.29
C ASN A 33 -5.04 18.46 0.81
N LYS A 34 -4.87 19.78 0.62
CA LYS A 34 -3.69 20.50 1.12
C LYS A 34 -3.50 20.26 2.63
N GLY A 35 -2.37 19.69 2.98
CA GLY A 35 -1.98 19.43 4.35
C GLY A 35 -2.36 18.06 4.90
N ASP A 36 -3.10 17.23 4.15
CA ASP A 36 -3.32 15.82 4.50
C ASP A 36 -2.00 15.06 4.52
N GLU A 37 -1.78 14.26 5.55
CA GLU A 37 -0.56 13.46 5.70
C GLU A 37 -0.76 12.04 5.16
N VAL A 38 0.27 11.54 4.46
CA VAL A 38 0.39 10.16 4.01
C VAL A 38 1.58 9.51 4.70
N ILE A 39 1.34 8.50 5.53
CA ILE A 39 2.40 7.73 6.18
C ILE A 39 3.03 6.78 5.17
N ILE A 40 4.36 6.88 5.02
CA ILE A 40 5.16 6.08 4.09
C ILE A 40 6.30 5.43 4.89
N PRO A 41 6.24 4.10 5.11
CA PRO A 41 7.33 3.36 5.74
C PRO A 41 8.58 3.36 4.84
N ALA A 42 9.72 3.76 5.35
CA ALA A 42 11.00 3.68 4.64
C ALA A 42 11.69 2.33 4.94
N THR A 43 12.36 1.70 3.99
CA THR A 43 12.62 2.14 2.63
C THR A 43 11.41 1.90 1.72
N PHE A 44 11.21 2.75 0.74
CA PHE A 44 10.03 2.76 -0.12
C PHE A 44 10.39 2.96 -1.58
N TRP A 45 9.46 2.66 -2.48
CA TRP A 45 9.56 3.01 -3.89
C TRP A 45 9.55 4.53 -4.06
N VAL A 46 10.57 5.04 -4.74
CA VAL A 46 10.88 6.48 -4.85
C VAL A 46 9.72 7.37 -5.31
N SER A 47 8.78 6.84 -6.07
CA SER A 47 7.65 7.64 -6.58
C SER A 47 6.55 7.94 -5.55
N TYR A 48 6.49 7.25 -4.41
CA TYR A 48 5.40 7.50 -3.44
C TYR A 48 5.41 8.94 -2.90
N PRO A 49 6.53 9.48 -2.39
CA PRO A 49 6.53 10.85 -1.87
C PRO A 49 6.18 11.88 -2.94
N ASP A 50 6.70 11.71 -4.16
CA ASP A 50 6.47 12.64 -5.26
C ASP A 50 4.98 12.70 -5.65
N MET A 51 4.33 11.54 -5.77
CA MET A 51 2.89 11.48 -6.05
C MET A 51 2.06 12.15 -4.96
N VAL A 52 2.44 11.98 -3.69
CA VAL A 52 1.76 12.62 -2.56
C VAL A 52 1.92 14.14 -2.61
N LEU A 53 3.13 14.63 -2.90
CA LEU A 53 3.42 16.07 -3.03
C LEU A 53 2.66 16.70 -4.20
N LEU A 54 2.67 16.06 -5.37
CA LEU A 54 1.94 16.50 -6.55
C LEU A 54 0.43 16.57 -6.32
N ALA A 55 -0.11 15.68 -5.49
CA ALA A 55 -1.51 15.69 -5.08
C ALA A 55 -1.83 16.68 -3.95
N GLY A 56 -0.86 17.54 -3.54
CA GLY A 56 -1.04 18.54 -2.49
C GLY A 56 -0.94 18.03 -1.05
N GLY A 57 -0.67 16.73 -0.87
CA GLY A 57 -0.48 16.11 0.43
C GLY A 57 0.92 16.32 1.02
N LYS A 58 1.14 15.80 2.22
CA LYS A 58 2.43 15.81 2.92
C LYS A 58 2.90 14.37 3.18
N PRO A 59 3.99 13.91 2.55
CA PRO A 59 4.58 12.62 2.87
C PRO A 59 5.15 12.63 4.29
N LYS A 60 4.74 11.67 5.09
CA LYS A 60 5.24 11.44 6.45
C LYS A 60 6.06 10.17 6.49
N ILE A 61 7.37 10.34 6.33
CA ILE A 61 8.30 9.22 6.26
C ILE A 61 8.53 8.63 7.65
N VAL A 62 8.36 7.31 7.77
CA VAL A 62 8.63 6.57 9.00
C VAL A 62 9.81 5.64 8.77
N LYS A 63 10.95 5.93 9.40
CA LYS A 63 12.16 5.09 9.29
C LYS A 63 11.90 3.70 9.88
N CYS A 64 12.11 2.67 9.07
CA CYS A 64 12.09 1.27 9.45
C CYS A 64 13.51 0.71 9.31
N SER A 65 14.10 0.28 10.43
CA SER A 65 15.49 -0.17 10.46
C SER A 65 15.65 -1.61 10.01
N GLU A 66 16.89 -2.00 9.73
CA GLU A 66 17.24 -3.39 9.43
C GLU A 66 16.84 -4.34 10.58
N GLY A 67 17.06 -3.95 11.84
CA GLY A 67 16.64 -4.72 13.01
C GLY A 67 15.12 -4.93 13.13
N GLU A 68 14.32 -4.18 12.35
CA GLU A 68 12.88 -4.36 12.19
C GLU A 68 12.54 -5.04 10.86
N ASN A 69 13.53 -5.59 10.17
CA ASN A 69 13.42 -6.15 8.81
C ASN A 69 12.79 -5.14 7.81
N PHE A 70 13.14 -3.86 7.94
CA PHE A 70 12.59 -2.75 7.14
C PHE A 70 11.06 -2.64 7.16
N LYS A 71 10.40 -3.13 8.20
CA LYS A 71 8.94 -3.14 8.33
C LYS A 71 8.44 -2.13 9.35
N LEU A 72 7.29 -1.54 9.07
CA LEU A 72 6.59 -0.67 10.02
C LEU A 72 6.10 -1.46 11.22
N THR A 73 6.47 -1.05 12.42
CA THR A 73 5.97 -1.65 13.66
C THR A 73 4.71 -0.94 14.16
N PRO A 74 3.85 -1.61 14.96
CA PRO A 74 2.68 -0.98 15.58
C PRO A 74 3.03 0.24 16.42
N ALA A 75 4.16 0.22 17.14
CA ALA A 75 4.62 1.34 17.94
C ALA A 75 4.95 2.58 17.09
N LYS A 76 5.69 2.37 15.98
CA LYS A 76 6.02 3.44 15.04
C LYS A 76 4.78 3.96 14.32
N LEU A 77 3.87 3.09 13.90
CA LEU A 77 2.60 3.49 13.30
C LEU A 77 1.80 4.37 14.27
N LYS A 78 1.64 3.95 15.52
CA LYS A 78 0.93 4.73 16.55
C LYS A 78 1.54 6.11 16.74
N LYS A 79 2.88 6.20 16.78
CA LYS A 79 3.61 7.48 16.93
C LYS A 79 3.46 8.38 15.68
N ALA A 80 3.36 7.79 14.50
CA ALA A 80 3.26 8.53 13.25
C ALA A 80 1.86 9.10 13.00
N ILE A 81 0.81 8.49 13.50
CA ILE A 81 -0.57 8.95 13.29
C ILE A 81 -0.79 10.31 13.94
N SER A 82 -1.35 11.23 13.19
CA SER A 82 -1.78 12.56 13.62
C SER A 82 -3.23 12.84 13.24
N LYS A 83 -3.75 14.01 13.63
CA LYS A 83 -5.07 14.50 13.20
C LYS A 83 -5.15 14.73 11.68
N LYS A 84 -4.04 14.89 10.97
CA LYS A 84 -3.93 15.13 9.53
C LYS A 84 -3.68 13.86 8.72
N THR A 85 -3.43 12.72 9.37
CA THR A 85 -3.17 11.46 8.67
C THR A 85 -4.40 11.01 7.90
N LYS A 86 -4.27 10.93 6.58
CA LYS A 86 -5.31 10.53 5.63
C LYS A 86 -5.07 9.13 5.08
N TRP A 87 -3.81 8.81 4.75
CA TRP A 87 -3.42 7.54 4.16
C TRP A 87 -2.24 6.89 4.88
N LEU A 88 -2.21 5.57 4.85
CA LEU A 88 -1.05 4.73 5.11
C LEU A 88 -0.76 3.93 3.85
N ILE A 89 0.49 3.95 3.37
CA ILE A 89 0.96 3.06 2.31
C ILE A 89 1.61 1.83 2.92
N LEU A 90 1.20 0.64 2.48
CA LEU A 90 1.86 -0.63 2.75
C LEU A 90 2.18 -1.29 1.42
N ASN A 91 3.47 -1.51 1.16
CA ASN A 91 3.95 -2.26 0.00
C ASN A 91 4.56 -3.58 0.49
N SER A 92 3.96 -4.70 0.13
CA SER A 92 4.38 -6.02 0.58
C SER A 92 4.10 -7.06 -0.52
N PRO A 93 5.12 -7.78 -1.00
CA PRO A 93 6.55 -7.57 -0.76
C PRO A 93 7.02 -6.18 -1.19
N SER A 94 7.99 -5.61 -0.48
CA SER A 94 8.39 -4.22 -0.63
C SER A 94 9.44 -4.01 -1.72
N ASN A 95 9.32 -2.94 -2.47
CA ASN A 95 10.38 -2.39 -3.28
C ASN A 95 11.04 -1.21 -2.52
N PRO A 96 12.37 -1.23 -2.25
CA PRO A 96 13.40 -2.10 -2.83
C PRO A 96 13.81 -3.31 -1.97
N THR A 97 13.30 -3.48 -0.75
CA THR A 97 13.91 -4.39 0.25
C THR A 97 13.52 -5.85 0.09
N GLY A 98 12.43 -6.15 -0.64
CA GLY A 98 11.83 -7.49 -0.68
C GLY A 98 11.13 -7.91 0.63
N ALA A 99 11.14 -7.07 1.66
CA ALA A 99 10.53 -7.38 2.94
C ALA A 99 9.02 -7.63 2.82
N SER A 100 8.56 -8.73 3.37
CA SER A 100 7.14 -9.12 3.39
C SER A 100 6.59 -9.15 4.80
N TYR A 101 5.36 -8.64 4.96
CA TYR A 101 4.66 -8.74 6.24
C TYR A 101 4.02 -10.10 6.41
N THR A 102 4.23 -10.71 7.56
CA THR A 102 3.48 -11.89 7.99
C THR A 102 2.04 -11.52 8.37
N LYS A 103 1.13 -12.49 8.34
CA LYS A 103 -0.25 -12.30 8.83
C LYS A 103 -0.29 -11.72 10.26
N LYS A 104 0.60 -12.19 11.15
CA LYS A 104 0.68 -11.71 12.54
C LYS A 104 1.04 -10.22 12.62
N GLU A 105 1.98 -9.76 11.79
CA GLU A 105 2.38 -8.35 11.72
C GLU A 105 1.25 -7.48 11.16
N ILE A 106 0.62 -7.90 10.06
CA ILE A 106 -0.55 -7.20 9.50
C ILE A 106 -1.69 -7.09 10.52
N VAL A 107 -2.02 -8.17 11.22
CA VAL A 107 -3.05 -8.14 12.28
C VAL A 107 -2.63 -7.20 13.42
N SER A 108 -1.35 -7.11 13.74
CA SER A 108 -0.87 -6.19 14.78
C SER A 108 -1.02 -4.71 14.36
N LEU A 109 -0.73 -4.38 13.09
CA LEU A 109 -0.97 -3.04 12.53
C LEU A 109 -2.47 -2.73 12.47
N SER A 110 -3.28 -3.71 12.10
CA SER A 110 -4.73 -3.53 11.97
C SER A 110 -5.41 -3.14 13.28
N LYS A 111 -4.91 -3.63 14.43
CA LYS A 111 -5.39 -3.23 15.76
C LYS A 111 -5.20 -1.74 16.05
N ILE A 112 -4.12 -1.15 15.54
CA ILE A 112 -3.91 0.31 15.64
C ILE A 112 -4.86 1.03 14.69
N LEU A 113 -4.92 0.61 13.43
CA LEU A 113 -5.76 1.23 12.40
C LEU A 113 -7.25 1.17 12.74
N ALA A 114 -7.72 0.11 13.41
CA ALA A 114 -9.11 -0.01 13.84
C ALA A 114 -9.58 1.14 14.73
N LYS A 115 -8.67 1.74 15.49
CA LYS A 115 -8.93 2.91 16.35
C LYS A 115 -8.94 4.24 15.59
N HIS A 116 -8.52 4.26 14.33
CA HIS A 116 -8.36 5.44 13.49
C HIS A 116 -9.16 5.29 12.18
N LYS A 117 -10.49 5.27 12.27
CA LYS A 117 -11.41 4.94 11.18
C LYS A 117 -11.28 5.82 9.93
N ARG A 118 -10.78 7.04 10.06
CA ARG A 118 -10.62 8.00 8.95
C ARG A 118 -9.38 7.74 8.07
N ILE A 119 -8.43 6.88 8.52
CA ILE A 119 -7.23 6.57 7.76
C ILE A 119 -7.57 5.54 6.70
N HIS A 120 -7.37 5.88 5.44
CA HIS A 120 -7.40 4.96 4.32
C HIS A 120 -6.08 4.20 4.21
N ILE A 121 -6.11 3.03 3.63
CA ILE A 121 -4.93 2.18 3.48
C ILE A 121 -4.74 1.91 2.00
N LEU A 122 -3.54 2.18 1.51
CA LEU A 122 -3.08 1.74 0.21
C LEU A 122 -2.27 0.46 0.42
N SER A 123 -2.80 -0.68 -0.02
CA SER A 123 -2.10 -1.94 -0.07
C SER A 123 -1.55 -2.15 -1.47
N ASP A 124 -0.26 -1.88 -1.64
CA ASP A 124 0.43 -2.10 -2.91
C ASP A 124 0.96 -3.54 -2.94
N ASP A 125 0.15 -4.39 -3.56
CA ASP A 125 0.33 -5.85 -3.59
C ASP A 125 0.94 -6.31 -4.93
N ILE A 126 1.61 -5.41 -5.67
CA ILE A 126 2.08 -5.68 -7.05
C ILE A 126 3.10 -6.83 -7.14
N TYR A 127 3.71 -7.21 -6.03
CA TYR A 127 4.68 -8.30 -5.94
C TYR A 127 4.14 -9.54 -5.22
N ASP A 128 2.84 -9.66 -4.97
CA ASP A 128 2.21 -10.73 -4.19
C ASP A 128 2.50 -12.15 -4.73
N HIS A 129 2.70 -12.29 -6.05
CA HIS A 129 3.08 -13.54 -6.70
C HIS A 129 4.60 -13.80 -6.73
N ILE A 130 5.43 -12.84 -6.31
CA ILE A 130 6.89 -12.96 -6.30
C ILE A 130 7.35 -13.27 -4.87
N SER A 131 7.17 -14.53 -4.48
CA SER A 131 7.65 -15.06 -3.21
C SER A 131 8.52 -16.27 -3.47
N TYR A 132 9.74 -16.27 -2.94
CA TYR A 132 10.74 -17.35 -3.12
C TYR A 132 10.67 -18.40 -2.02
N ASP A 133 10.01 -18.08 -0.93
CA ASP A 133 9.67 -19.03 0.13
C ASP A 133 8.22 -19.51 -0.02
N LYS A 134 7.88 -20.59 0.65
CA LYS A 134 6.52 -21.13 0.67
C LYS A 134 5.57 -20.32 1.58
N SER A 135 5.95 -19.10 1.97
CA SER A 135 5.12 -18.27 2.84
C SER A 135 3.84 -17.83 2.12
N LYS A 136 2.73 -18.01 2.81
CA LYS A 136 1.43 -17.62 2.26
C LYS A 136 1.27 -16.11 2.38
N TYR A 137 1.14 -15.43 1.23
CA TYR A 137 0.88 -14.00 1.17
C TYR A 137 -0.43 -13.64 1.93
N PHE A 138 -0.41 -12.51 2.61
CA PHE A 138 -1.56 -12.00 3.33
C PHE A 138 -1.65 -10.47 3.18
N THR A 139 -2.70 -10.01 2.49
CA THR A 139 -2.96 -8.56 2.35
C THR A 139 -3.79 -8.02 3.51
N ILE A 140 -3.56 -6.75 3.86
CA ILE A 140 -4.31 -6.07 4.92
C ILE A 140 -5.82 -5.95 4.61
N ALA A 141 -6.20 -5.98 3.33
CA ALA A 141 -7.59 -5.99 2.90
C ALA A 141 -8.37 -7.24 3.37
N GLN A 142 -7.67 -8.34 3.69
CA GLN A 142 -8.30 -9.55 4.27
C GLN A 142 -8.74 -9.37 5.73
N VAL A 143 -8.34 -8.27 6.38
CA VAL A 143 -8.84 -7.92 7.72
C VAL A 143 -10.20 -7.25 7.56
N SER A 144 -11.27 -7.94 7.95
CA SER A 144 -12.66 -7.60 7.61
C SER A 144 -13.06 -6.15 7.89
N ASN A 145 -12.62 -5.58 9.01
CA ASN A 145 -12.95 -4.19 9.40
C ASN A 145 -12.10 -3.12 8.69
N LEU A 146 -11.16 -3.54 7.84
CA LEU A 146 -10.32 -2.64 7.06
C LEU A 146 -10.62 -2.66 5.57
N LYS A 147 -11.28 -3.72 5.05
CA LYS A 147 -11.55 -3.90 3.62
C LYS A 147 -12.14 -2.64 2.97
N ASN A 148 -13.21 -2.09 3.53
CA ASN A 148 -13.97 -0.97 2.93
C ASN A 148 -13.21 0.38 2.92
N ARG A 149 -12.01 0.43 3.46
CA ARG A 149 -11.13 1.60 3.44
C ARG A 149 -9.71 1.25 3.02
N THR A 150 -9.56 0.10 2.39
CA THR A 150 -8.31 -0.34 1.78
C THR A 150 -8.45 -0.32 0.26
N LEU A 151 -7.63 0.51 -0.39
CA LEU A 151 -7.39 0.41 -1.82
C LEU A 151 -6.31 -0.65 -2.03
N THR A 152 -6.70 -1.78 -2.61
CA THR A 152 -5.77 -2.86 -2.94
C THR A 152 -5.32 -2.68 -4.38
N MET A 153 -4.05 -2.41 -4.60
CA MET A 153 -3.45 -2.25 -5.91
C MET A 153 -2.66 -3.49 -6.29
N ASN A 154 -2.91 -4.00 -7.49
CA ASN A 154 -2.13 -5.07 -8.08
C ASN A 154 -1.96 -4.81 -9.58
N GLY A 155 -1.14 -5.61 -10.26
CA GLY A 155 -0.91 -5.43 -11.69
C GLY A 155 -0.14 -6.58 -12.29
N VAL A 156 -0.32 -6.77 -13.61
CA VAL A 156 0.28 -7.87 -14.38
C VAL A 156 1.74 -7.63 -14.75
N SER A 157 2.22 -6.38 -14.65
CA SER A 157 3.54 -5.98 -15.15
C SER A 157 4.70 -6.69 -14.46
N LYS A 158 4.57 -7.05 -13.19
CA LYS A 158 5.63 -7.72 -12.42
C LYS A 158 5.49 -9.23 -12.49
N SER A 159 4.34 -9.76 -12.13
CA SER A 159 4.12 -11.22 -12.08
C SER A 159 4.20 -11.89 -13.44
N TYR A 160 3.88 -11.17 -14.52
CA TYR A 160 3.88 -11.69 -15.90
C TYR A 160 4.92 -11.02 -16.79
N ALA A 161 5.84 -10.21 -16.22
CA ALA A 161 6.90 -9.50 -16.96
C ALA A 161 6.39 -8.72 -18.17
N ILE A 162 5.18 -8.15 -18.09
CA ILE A 162 4.58 -7.38 -19.16
C ILE A 162 5.22 -6.00 -19.18
N VAL A 163 6.09 -5.76 -20.18
CA VAL A 163 6.67 -4.45 -20.47
C VAL A 163 5.84 -3.80 -21.55
N LYS A 164 5.31 -2.61 -21.27
CA LYS A 164 4.61 -1.81 -22.28
C LYS A 164 5.66 -1.12 -23.14
N TYR A 165 5.86 -1.58 -24.35
CA TYR A 165 6.52 -0.81 -25.38
C TYR A 165 5.56 0.30 -25.82
N LEU A 166 5.91 1.56 -25.51
CA LEU A 166 5.32 2.70 -26.21
C LEU A 166 6.09 2.82 -27.53
N ASP A 167 5.48 2.36 -28.61
CA ASP A 167 5.94 2.66 -29.94
C ASP A 167 5.55 4.12 -30.22
N PHE A 168 6.56 4.99 -30.27
CA PHE A 168 6.43 6.36 -30.74
C PHE A 168 6.82 6.38 -32.21
N SER A 169 6.00 5.77 -33.08
CA SER A 169 6.06 5.99 -34.51
C SER A 169 5.30 7.25 -34.91
#